data_b042783afab2482288a4c28f301a79f8
#
_entry.id   b042783afab2482288a4c28f301a79f8
#
_cell.length_a   1.000
_cell.length_b   1.000
_cell.length_c   1.000
_cell.angle_alpha   90.00
_cell.angle_beta   90.00
_cell.angle_gamma   90.00
#
_symmetry.space_group_name_H-M   'P 1'
#
loop_
_entity.id
_entity.type
_entity.pdbx_description
1 polymer ?
#
loop_
_entity_poly.entity_id
_entity_poly.type
_entity_poly.pdbx_seq_one_letter_code
_entity_poly.pdbx_strand_id
1 'polypeptide(L)'
;MATFYVARHGQTLLNALGRAQGWCDSPLTTEGEDAAAGLGSLLSTVPLHAAYASDTMRAVQTARICLEAAGQGSCSVVEDVRLREWCLGSMEAESNDVFARRVSEWIGPPNSLDDMNRRLPEIAEALRAHDETRTAESFQSIANRAMAFLKDAAKLHGSDSNILVVTHAFLIKTMLFIIEPERLDALGKIGNGSFVKLYIE
;
A
#
# COMPACT_ATOMS: atom_id res chain seq x y z
N MET A 1 -9.39 9.62 18.39
CA MET A 1 -8.54 8.82 17.43
C MET A 1 -8.60 9.45 16.06
N ALA A 2 -7.47 9.52 15.35
CA ALA A 2 -7.46 9.88 13.93
C ALA A 2 -7.94 8.71 13.06
N THR A 3 -8.71 8.99 12.01
CA THR A 3 -9.19 7.98 11.06
C THR A 3 -8.36 8.07 9.77
N PHE A 4 -7.65 7.01 9.45
CA PHE A 4 -6.87 6.88 8.23
C PHE A 4 -7.64 6.08 7.18
N TYR A 5 -7.86 6.66 6.03
CA TYR A 5 -8.39 6.01 4.83
C TYR A 5 -7.18 5.57 3.99
N VAL A 6 -6.68 4.35 4.25
CA VAL A 6 -5.47 3.84 3.64
C VAL A 6 -5.83 3.09 2.37
N ALA A 7 -5.55 3.70 1.23
CA ALA A 7 -5.94 3.23 -0.10
C ALA A 7 -4.75 2.67 -0.88
N ARG A 8 -5.01 1.64 -1.67
CA ARG A 8 -4.07 1.17 -2.69
C ARG A 8 -4.17 2.05 -3.94
N HIS A 9 -3.03 2.40 -4.52
CA HIS A 9 -2.98 3.12 -5.80
C HIS A 9 -3.81 2.45 -6.91
N GLY A 10 -4.22 3.20 -7.92
CA GLY A 10 -4.91 2.72 -9.11
C GLY A 10 -4.08 1.69 -9.90
N GLN A 11 -4.72 0.95 -10.79
CA GLN A 11 -4.02 -0.03 -11.64
C GLN A 11 -2.94 0.67 -12.48
N THR A 12 -1.75 0.06 -12.55
CA THR A 12 -0.64 0.53 -13.38
C THR A 12 -0.40 -0.39 -14.57
N LEU A 13 0.40 0.07 -15.53
CA LEU A 13 0.85 -0.76 -16.66
C LEU A 13 1.50 -2.07 -16.18
N LEU A 14 2.39 -2.03 -15.19
CA LEU A 14 3.00 -3.25 -14.66
C LEU A 14 1.97 -4.17 -14.00
N ASN A 15 0.95 -3.62 -13.34
CA ASN A 15 -0.14 -4.44 -12.80
C ASN A 15 -0.95 -5.13 -13.92
N ALA A 16 -1.27 -4.41 -15.00
CA ALA A 16 -1.99 -4.94 -16.15
C ALA A 16 -1.18 -6.05 -16.87
N LEU A 17 0.15 -5.93 -16.88
CA LEU A 17 1.08 -6.92 -17.41
C LEU A 17 1.37 -8.08 -16.44
N GLY A 18 0.72 -8.11 -15.26
CA GLY A 18 0.92 -9.16 -14.27
C GLY A 18 2.33 -9.18 -13.67
N ARG A 19 2.94 -8.00 -13.45
CA ARG A 19 4.28 -7.88 -12.90
C ARG A 19 4.28 -7.38 -11.46
N ALA A 20 5.18 -7.90 -10.65
CA ALA A 20 5.44 -7.45 -9.29
C ALA A 20 6.00 -6.02 -9.31
N GLN A 21 5.47 -5.18 -8.45
CA GLN A 21 5.83 -3.76 -8.42
C GLN A 21 6.01 -3.30 -6.97
N GLY A 22 7.26 -3.19 -6.58
CA GLY A 22 7.68 -2.61 -5.31
C GLY A 22 8.07 -1.13 -5.50
N TRP A 23 9.38 -0.84 -5.53
CA TRP A 23 9.89 0.52 -5.72
C TRP A 23 9.96 0.95 -7.19
N CYS A 24 10.03 0.01 -8.15
CA CYS A 24 9.87 0.38 -9.56
C CYS A 24 8.52 1.05 -9.80
N ASP A 25 8.45 1.94 -10.80
CA ASP A 25 7.22 2.68 -11.08
C ASP A 25 6.76 2.50 -12.52
N SER A 26 5.48 2.70 -12.76
CA SER A 26 4.87 2.72 -14.08
C SER A 26 3.59 3.57 -14.06
N PRO A 27 3.17 4.15 -15.20
CA PRO A 27 1.99 5.00 -15.26
C PRO A 27 0.72 4.24 -14.88
N LEU A 28 -0.29 4.95 -14.41
CA LEU A 28 -1.65 4.43 -14.28
C LEU A 28 -2.19 4.03 -15.65
N THR A 29 -3.06 3.03 -15.69
CA THR A 29 -3.92 2.74 -16.84
C THR A 29 -5.19 3.59 -16.75
N THR A 30 -5.98 3.65 -17.82
CA THR A 30 -7.31 4.29 -17.79
C THR A 30 -8.18 3.68 -16.69
N GLU A 31 -8.18 2.36 -16.55
CA GLU A 31 -8.92 1.66 -15.48
C GLU A 31 -8.38 2.03 -14.09
N GLY A 32 -7.08 2.34 -13.99
CA GLY A 32 -6.45 2.80 -12.76
C GLY A 32 -6.88 4.22 -12.40
N GLU A 33 -7.01 5.10 -13.38
CA GLU A 33 -7.52 6.46 -13.19
C GLU A 33 -9.01 6.43 -12.81
N ASP A 34 -9.83 5.60 -13.48
CA ASP A 34 -11.24 5.39 -13.16
C ASP A 34 -11.42 4.85 -11.72
N ALA A 35 -10.58 3.90 -11.31
CA ALA A 35 -10.60 3.38 -9.94
C ALA A 35 -10.23 4.46 -8.91
N ALA A 36 -9.28 5.34 -9.24
CA ALA A 36 -8.92 6.48 -8.38
C ALA A 36 -10.06 7.50 -8.26
N ALA A 37 -10.77 7.78 -9.36
CA ALA A 37 -11.97 8.64 -9.35
C ALA A 37 -13.12 7.99 -8.56
N GLY A 38 -13.31 6.67 -8.72
CA GLY A 38 -14.27 5.89 -7.94
C GLY A 38 -13.99 5.96 -6.43
N LEU A 39 -12.73 5.86 -6.03
CA LEU A 39 -12.31 6.06 -4.63
C LEU A 39 -12.71 7.47 -4.13
N GLY A 40 -12.47 8.51 -4.95
CA GLY A 40 -12.88 9.87 -4.61
C GLY A 40 -14.40 10.01 -4.42
N SER A 41 -15.18 9.39 -5.29
CA SER A 41 -16.64 9.37 -5.17
C SER A 41 -17.11 8.73 -3.86
N LEU A 42 -16.46 7.64 -3.42
CA LEU A 42 -16.74 7.00 -2.12
C LEU A 42 -16.39 7.89 -0.92
N LEU A 43 -15.40 8.77 -1.06
CA LEU A 43 -14.93 9.66 0.00
C LEU A 43 -15.55 11.09 -0.10
N SER A 44 -16.45 11.34 -1.05
CA SER A 44 -17.01 12.69 -1.29
C SER A 44 -17.76 13.31 -0.11
N THR A 45 -18.30 12.48 0.79
CA THR A 45 -19.00 12.92 2.01
C THR A 45 -18.10 12.93 3.26
N VAL A 46 -16.84 12.53 3.13
CA VAL A 46 -15.87 12.51 4.23
C VAL A 46 -15.02 13.76 4.17
N PRO A 47 -15.10 14.67 5.15
CA PRO A 47 -14.21 15.83 5.17
C PRO A 47 -12.77 15.36 5.45
N LEU A 48 -11.90 15.43 4.44
CA LEU A 48 -10.50 15.07 4.56
C LEU A 48 -9.70 16.27 5.08
N HIS A 49 -8.98 16.08 6.18
CA HIS A 49 -8.16 17.09 6.83
C HIS A 49 -6.72 17.11 6.31
N ALA A 50 -6.26 15.99 5.76
CA ALA A 50 -4.95 15.87 5.14
C ALA A 50 -4.95 14.72 4.13
N ALA A 51 -4.02 14.78 3.17
CA ALA A 51 -3.79 13.73 2.20
C ALA A 51 -2.29 13.45 2.07
N TYR A 52 -1.93 12.20 2.18
CA TYR A 52 -0.55 11.70 2.02
C TYR A 52 -0.51 10.65 0.92
N ALA A 53 0.62 10.57 0.25
CA ALA A 53 0.89 9.51 -0.71
C ALA A 53 2.34 9.01 -0.58
N SER A 54 2.56 7.75 -0.93
CA SER A 54 3.90 7.33 -1.34
C SER A 54 4.43 8.28 -2.42
N ASP A 55 5.72 8.55 -2.41
CA ASP A 55 6.38 9.42 -3.40
C ASP A 55 6.51 8.78 -4.79
N THR A 56 5.91 7.60 -5.01
CA THR A 56 5.80 6.99 -6.34
C THR A 56 4.74 7.71 -7.17
N MET A 57 5.01 7.88 -8.46
CA MET A 57 4.10 8.57 -9.38
C MET A 57 2.69 8.00 -9.35
N ARG A 58 2.54 6.66 -9.36
CA ARG A 58 1.24 5.99 -9.31
C ARG A 58 0.41 6.33 -8.06
N ALA A 59 1.05 6.48 -6.90
CA ALA A 59 0.36 6.82 -5.66
C ALA A 59 -0.03 8.30 -5.62
N VAL A 60 0.85 9.18 -6.03
CA VAL A 60 0.61 10.63 -6.10
C VAL A 60 -0.51 10.95 -7.09
N GLN A 61 -0.48 10.35 -8.29
CA GLN A 61 -1.55 10.53 -9.29
C GLN A 61 -2.89 10.03 -8.76
N THR A 62 -2.92 8.82 -8.16
CA THR A 62 -4.14 8.28 -7.54
C THR A 62 -4.71 9.21 -6.49
N ALA A 63 -3.87 9.77 -5.60
CA ALA A 63 -4.32 10.69 -4.56
C ALA A 63 -4.91 11.97 -5.14
N ARG A 64 -4.28 12.56 -6.16
CA ARG A 64 -4.78 13.78 -6.82
C ARG A 64 -6.12 13.55 -7.50
N ILE A 65 -6.25 12.49 -8.31
CA ILE A 65 -7.51 12.13 -8.99
C ILE A 65 -8.62 11.87 -7.95
N CYS A 66 -8.30 11.14 -6.87
CA CYS A 66 -9.23 10.88 -5.78
C CYS A 66 -9.73 12.19 -5.14
N LEU A 67 -8.86 13.12 -4.79
CA LEU A 67 -9.23 14.39 -4.17
C LEU A 67 -10.07 15.26 -5.10
N GLU A 68 -9.74 15.33 -6.38
CA GLU A 68 -10.53 16.05 -7.38
C GLU A 68 -11.94 15.46 -7.49
N ALA A 69 -12.06 14.14 -7.63
CA ALA A 69 -13.34 13.45 -7.73
C ALA A 69 -14.18 13.53 -6.43
N ALA A 70 -13.52 13.67 -5.28
CA ALA A 70 -14.16 13.89 -3.99
C ALA A 70 -14.65 15.35 -3.80
N GLY A 71 -14.36 16.27 -4.73
CA GLY A 71 -14.64 17.69 -4.57
C GLY A 71 -13.73 18.41 -3.56
N GLN A 72 -12.58 17.81 -3.24
CA GLN A 72 -11.62 18.27 -2.23
C GLN A 72 -10.23 18.57 -2.84
N GLY A 73 -10.17 18.95 -4.11
CA GLY A 73 -8.92 19.22 -4.85
C GLY A 73 -8.05 20.35 -4.26
N SER A 74 -8.57 21.14 -3.32
CA SER A 74 -7.78 22.11 -2.56
C SER A 74 -6.90 21.49 -1.47
N CYS A 75 -7.15 20.23 -1.09
CA CYS A 75 -6.31 19.48 -0.15
C CYS A 75 -5.01 19.06 -0.86
N SER A 76 -3.87 19.58 -0.39
CA SER A 76 -2.56 19.25 -0.98
C SER A 76 -2.13 17.83 -0.61
N VAL A 77 -1.60 17.11 -1.59
CA VAL A 77 -1.00 15.80 -1.35
C VAL A 77 0.44 15.97 -0.86
N VAL A 78 0.73 15.44 0.32
CA VAL A 78 2.09 15.40 0.90
C VAL A 78 2.71 14.04 0.58
N GLU A 79 3.86 14.05 -0.08
CA GLU A 79 4.61 12.85 -0.41
C GLU A 79 5.46 12.41 0.78
N ASP A 80 5.43 11.10 1.11
CA ASP A 80 6.22 10.54 2.20
C ASP A 80 6.84 9.20 1.78
N VAL A 81 8.16 9.14 1.80
CA VAL A 81 8.96 7.95 1.43
C VAL A 81 8.66 6.74 2.32
N ARG A 82 8.17 6.96 3.55
CA ARG A 82 7.79 5.88 4.47
C ARG A 82 6.55 5.10 3.99
N LEU A 83 5.80 5.66 3.03
CA LEU A 83 4.63 5.04 2.40
C LEU A 83 4.96 4.23 1.14
N ARG A 84 6.22 4.11 0.73
CA ARG A 84 6.63 3.24 -0.37
C ARG A 84 6.22 1.79 -0.11
N GLU A 85 5.97 1.05 -1.19
CA GLU A 85 5.81 -0.42 -1.15
C GLU A 85 7.08 -1.09 -0.58
N TRP A 86 7.02 -2.37 -0.32
CA TRP A 86 8.22 -3.15 -0.06
C TRP A 86 9.21 -2.98 -1.21
N CYS A 87 10.49 -2.78 -0.91
CA CYS A 87 11.53 -2.95 -1.91
C CYS A 87 11.70 -4.44 -2.19
N LEU A 88 11.42 -4.85 -3.42
CA LEU A 88 11.46 -6.26 -3.81
C LEU A 88 12.87 -6.70 -4.28
N GLY A 89 13.84 -5.76 -4.33
CA GLY A 89 15.19 -6.05 -4.77
C GLY A 89 15.24 -6.60 -6.19
N SER A 90 15.94 -7.71 -6.40
CA SER A 90 16.05 -8.38 -7.70
C SER A 90 14.73 -8.93 -8.25
N MET A 91 13.66 -8.95 -7.44
CA MET A 91 12.31 -9.36 -7.89
C MET A 91 11.46 -8.20 -8.42
N GLU A 92 12.00 -6.97 -8.48
CA GLU A 92 11.31 -5.83 -9.10
C GLU A 92 10.98 -6.09 -10.57
N ALA A 93 9.74 -5.81 -10.96
CA ALA A 93 9.20 -6.01 -12.30
C ALA A 93 9.20 -7.46 -12.82
N GLU A 94 9.48 -8.45 -11.99
CA GLU A 94 9.30 -9.86 -12.35
C GLU A 94 7.83 -10.19 -12.55
N SER A 95 7.54 -11.26 -13.32
CA SER A 95 6.15 -11.70 -13.45
C SER A 95 5.60 -12.20 -12.11
N ASN A 96 4.32 -11.99 -11.85
CA ASN A 96 3.67 -12.44 -10.62
C ASN A 96 3.79 -13.97 -10.44
N ASP A 97 3.82 -14.75 -11.54
CA ASP A 97 4.00 -16.19 -11.50
C ASP A 97 5.41 -16.58 -11.06
N VAL A 98 6.43 -15.87 -11.57
CA VAL A 98 7.83 -16.07 -11.12
C VAL A 98 7.96 -15.66 -9.66
N PHE A 99 7.41 -14.51 -9.27
CA PHE A 99 7.41 -14.04 -7.89
C PHE A 99 6.79 -15.10 -6.95
N ALA A 100 5.56 -15.55 -7.24
CA ALA A 100 4.86 -16.55 -6.43
C ALA A 100 5.60 -17.87 -6.35
N ARG A 101 6.15 -18.34 -7.48
CA ARG A 101 6.95 -19.58 -7.53
C ARG A 101 8.21 -19.44 -6.67
N ARG A 102 8.98 -18.36 -6.80
CA ARG A 102 10.20 -18.15 -6.02
C ARG A 102 9.92 -18.08 -4.52
N VAL A 103 8.91 -17.32 -4.12
CA VAL A 103 8.49 -17.29 -2.72
C VAL A 103 8.12 -18.68 -2.23
N SER A 104 7.37 -19.46 -3.02
CA SER A 104 7.00 -20.84 -2.67
C SER A 104 8.20 -21.79 -2.59
N GLU A 105 9.21 -21.61 -3.44
CA GLU A 105 10.46 -22.39 -3.39
C GLU A 105 11.24 -22.07 -2.10
N TRP A 106 11.24 -20.82 -1.64
CA TRP A 106 12.04 -20.40 -0.47
C TRP A 106 11.39 -20.74 0.87
N ILE A 107 10.07 -20.58 0.98
CA ILE A 107 9.37 -20.72 2.27
C ILE A 107 8.25 -21.79 2.26
N GLY A 108 8.12 -22.54 1.17
CA GLY A 108 7.02 -23.47 0.94
C GLY A 108 5.75 -22.79 0.42
N PRO A 109 4.91 -23.52 -0.33
CA PRO A 109 3.67 -22.96 -0.89
C PRO A 109 2.69 -22.58 0.22
N PRO A 110 1.97 -21.44 0.09
CA PRO A 110 0.89 -21.11 1.01
C PRO A 110 -0.30 -22.06 0.80
N ASN A 111 -0.99 -22.41 1.88
CA ASN A 111 -2.20 -23.24 1.83
C ASN A 111 -3.43 -22.43 1.39
N SER A 112 -3.41 -21.13 1.61
CA SER A 112 -4.46 -20.17 1.28
C SER A 112 -3.91 -18.75 1.19
N LEU A 113 -4.77 -17.81 0.78
CA LEU A 113 -4.43 -16.38 0.82
C LEU A 113 -4.24 -15.89 2.27
N ASP A 114 -5.01 -16.42 3.21
CA ASP A 114 -4.90 -16.09 4.62
C ASP A 114 -3.57 -16.59 5.20
N ASP A 115 -3.16 -17.81 4.84
CA ASP A 115 -1.84 -18.34 5.21
C ASP A 115 -0.73 -17.42 4.67
N MET A 116 -0.83 -16.98 3.41
CA MET A 116 0.14 -16.03 2.84
C MET A 116 0.14 -14.70 3.60
N ASN A 117 -1.03 -14.18 4.00
CA ASN A 117 -1.12 -12.94 4.77
C ASN A 117 -0.49 -13.05 6.16
N ARG A 118 -0.56 -14.22 6.79
CA ARG A 118 0.10 -14.47 8.10
C ARG A 118 1.61 -14.62 7.99
N ARG A 119 2.11 -14.94 6.81
CA ARG A 119 3.53 -15.18 6.54
C ARG A 119 4.27 -13.97 5.96
N LEU A 120 3.70 -12.76 6.06
CA LEU A 120 4.35 -11.53 5.58
C LEU A 120 5.80 -11.36 6.08
N PRO A 121 6.12 -11.60 7.38
CA PRO A 121 7.51 -11.53 7.84
C PRO A 121 8.42 -12.53 7.13
N GLU A 122 7.98 -13.78 6.93
CA GLU A 122 8.76 -14.82 6.25
C GLU A 122 9.02 -14.46 4.79
N ILE A 123 7.99 -13.90 4.11
CA ILE A 123 8.11 -13.47 2.70
C ILE A 123 9.14 -12.34 2.58
N ALA A 124 9.08 -11.32 3.44
CA ALA A 124 10.02 -10.20 3.40
C ALA A 124 11.46 -10.65 3.65
N GLU A 125 11.69 -11.52 4.67
CA GLU A 125 13.03 -12.03 4.96
C GLU A 125 13.55 -12.98 3.86
N ALA A 126 12.68 -13.76 3.22
CA ALA A 126 13.05 -14.59 2.07
C ALA A 126 13.45 -13.73 0.86
N LEU A 127 12.68 -12.70 0.54
CA LEU A 127 13.04 -11.74 -0.51
C LEU A 127 14.43 -11.14 -0.23
N ARG A 128 14.65 -10.68 1.00
CA ARG A 128 15.91 -10.07 1.41
C ARG A 128 17.10 -11.05 1.36
N ALA A 129 16.89 -12.30 1.78
CA ALA A 129 17.93 -13.32 1.80
C ALA A 129 18.40 -13.74 0.40
N HIS A 130 17.50 -13.65 -0.60
CA HIS A 130 17.79 -14.05 -1.98
C HIS A 130 17.95 -12.85 -2.93
N ASP A 131 18.02 -11.64 -2.40
CA ASP A 131 18.23 -10.43 -3.18
C ASP A 131 19.71 -10.17 -3.47
N GLU A 132 20.13 -10.41 -4.71
CA GLU A 132 21.49 -10.15 -5.17
C GLU A 132 21.84 -8.65 -5.16
N THR A 133 20.85 -7.77 -5.28
CA THR A 133 21.06 -6.32 -5.29
C THR A 133 21.26 -5.76 -3.88
N ARG A 134 20.89 -6.50 -2.84
CA ARG A 134 20.95 -6.11 -1.42
C ARG A 134 20.13 -4.85 -1.09
N THR A 135 19.07 -4.60 -1.85
CA THR A 135 18.16 -3.46 -1.66
C THR A 135 16.84 -3.83 -1.00
N ALA A 136 16.46 -5.12 -1.03
CA ALA A 136 15.24 -5.60 -0.40
C ALA A 136 15.25 -5.34 1.13
N GLU A 137 14.12 -4.83 1.63
CA GLU A 137 13.95 -4.45 3.03
C GLU A 137 13.67 -5.65 3.92
N SER A 138 14.10 -5.60 5.19
CA SER A 138 13.59 -6.52 6.21
C SER A 138 12.15 -6.17 6.59
N PHE A 139 11.37 -7.16 7.05
CA PHE A 139 10.02 -6.90 7.55
C PHE A 139 10.01 -5.85 8.68
N GLN A 140 10.99 -5.90 9.57
CA GLN A 140 11.11 -4.95 10.68
C GLN A 140 11.34 -3.52 10.18
N SER A 141 12.16 -3.32 9.14
CA SER A 141 12.38 -2.00 8.54
C SER A 141 11.08 -1.43 7.95
N ILE A 142 10.36 -2.27 7.18
CA ILE A 142 9.07 -1.91 6.58
C ILE A 142 8.05 -1.54 7.67
N ALA A 143 7.94 -2.39 8.69
CA ALA A 143 7.04 -2.18 9.82
C ALA A 143 7.35 -0.87 10.56
N ASN A 144 8.63 -0.63 10.85
CA ASN A 144 9.07 0.58 11.56
C ASN A 144 8.71 1.86 10.79
N ARG A 145 9.00 1.92 9.46
CA ARG A 145 8.69 3.13 8.67
C ARG A 145 7.18 3.38 8.56
N ALA A 146 6.39 2.31 8.36
CA ALA A 146 4.94 2.41 8.27
C ALA A 146 4.32 2.91 9.59
N MET A 147 4.74 2.35 10.72
CA MET A 147 4.22 2.74 12.03
C MET A 147 4.70 4.12 12.47
N ALA A 148 5.93 4.50 12.11
CA ALA A 148 6.43 5.85 12.37
C ALA A 148 5.59 6.89 11.62
N PHE A 149 5.27 6.64 10.33
CA PHE A 149 4.37 7.52 9.58
C PHE A 149 3.01 7.68 10.25
N LEU A 150 2.34 6.57 10.59
CA LEU A 150 1.00 6.61 11.18
C LEU A 150 0.97 7.38 12.51
N LYS A 151 1.96 7.16 13.38
CA LYS A 151 2.08 7.86 14.67
C LYS A 151 2.33 9.35 14.49
N ASP A 152 3.25 9.73 13.60
CA ASP A 152 3.58 11.13 13.35
C ASP A 152 2.38 11.88 12.75
N ALA A 153 1.69 11.28 11.77
CA ALA A 153 0.52 11.88 11.15
C ALA A 153 -0.66 11.98 12.15
N ALA A 154 -0.90 10.96 12.97
CA ALA A 154 -1.92 11.03 14.03
C ALA A 154 -1.62 12.14 15.04
N LYS A 155 -0.37 12.26 15.47
CA LYS A 155 0.07 13.32 16.38
C LYS A 155 -0.07 14.71 15.77
N LEU A 156 0.25 14.87 14.47
CA LEU A 156 0.19 16.15 13.77
C LEU A 156 -1.25 16.65 13.59
N HIS A 157 -2.18 15.76 13.24
CA HIS A 157 -3.56 16.15 12.91
C HIS A 157 -4.54 16.01 14.08
N GLY A 158 -4.16 15.28 15.12
CA GLY A 158 -4.98 15.10 16.33
C GLY A 158 -6.15 14.15 16.16
N SER A 159 -6.94 14.03 17.25
CA SER A 159 -8.17 13.24 17.24
C SER A 159 -9.24 13.84 16.33
N ASP A 160 -10.14 12.98 15.83
CA ASP A 160 -11.28 13.32 14.96
C ASP A 160 -10.89 13.85 13.56
N SER A 161 -9.60 13.69 13.19
CA SER A 161 -9.15 13.96 11.82
C SER A 161 -9.40 12.78 10.89
N ASN A 162 -9.77 13.07 9.64
CA ASN A 162 -9.85 12.11 8.55
C ASN A 162 -8.66 12.35 7.63
N ILE A 163 -7.83 11.35 7.41
CA ILE A 163 -6.58 11.43 6.68
C ILE A 163 -6.61 10.42 5.53
N LEU A 164 -6.49 10.91 4.30
CA LEU A 164 -6.29 10.05 3.14
C LEU A 164 -4.82 9.63 3.07
N VAL A 165 -4.57 8.33 2.87
CA VAL A 165 -3.23 7.80 2.62
C VAL A 165 -3.27 6.92 1.41
N VAL A 166 -2.55 7.28 0.33
CA VAL A 166 -2.46 6.42 -0.85
C VAL A 166 -1.10 5.73 -0.88
N THR A 167 -1.15 4.40 -0.83
CA THR A 167 0.03 3.55 -0.75
C THR A 167 -0.17 2.26 -1.55
N HIS A 168 0.34 1.12 -1.10
CA HIS A 168 0.52 -0.12 -1.85
C HIS A 168 0.00 -1.32 -1.06
N ALA A 169 -0.19 -2.43 -1.76
CA ALA A 169 -0.87 -3.60 -1.20
C ALA A 169 -0.13 -4.27 -0.03
N PHE A 170 1.18 -4.51 -0.17
CA PHE A 170 1.95 -5.15 0.90
C PHE A 170 2.15 -4.22 2.09
N LEU A 171 2.30 -2.91 1.87
CA LEU A 171 2.41 -1.97 2.98
C LEU A 171 1.10 -1.86 3.75
N ILE A 172 -0.06 -1.85 3.08
CA ILE A 172 -1.38 -1.89 3.74
C ILE A 172 -1.52 -3.16 4.58
N LYS A 173 -1.14 -4.32 4.01
CA LYS A 173 -1.14 -5.59 4.74
C LYS A 173 -0.20 -5.57 5.94
N THR A 174 0.98 -4.94 5.81
CA THR A 174 1.92 -4.78 6.94
C THR A 174 1.31 -3.93 8.05
N MET A 175 0.65 -2.82 7.73
CA MET A 175 -0.04 -1.99 8.73
C MET A 175 -1.11 -2.79 9.46
N LEU A 176 -1.95 -3.53 8.73
CA LEU A 176 -2.99 -4.38 9.32
C LEU A 176 -2.39 -5.52 10.14
N PHE A 177 -1.33 -6.17 9.67
CA PHE A 177 -0.63 -7.24 10.41
C PHE A 177 -0.18 -6.80 11.81
N ILE A 178 0.18 -5.51 11.95
CA ILE A 178 0.67 -4.97 13.22
C ILE A 178 -0.46 -4.47 14.10
N ILE A 179 -1.47 -3.81 13.51
CA ILE A 179 -2.49 -3.07 14.24
C ILE A 179 -3.74 -3.93 14.50
N GLU A 180 -4.17 -4.68 13.51
CA GLU A 180 -5.44 -5.43 13.51
C GLU A 180 -5.26 -6.76 12.75
N PRO A 181 -4.40 -7.69 13.25
CA PRO A 181 -4.05 -8.92 12.53
C PRO A 181 -5.26 -9.80 12.20
N GLU A 182 -6.32 -9.76 13.01
CA GLU A 182 -7.56 -10.51 12.77
C GLU A 182 -8.30 -10.05 11.52
N ARG A 183 -8.11 -8.81 11.08
CA ARG A 183 -8.72 -8.31 9.83
C ARG A 183 -8.04 -8.81 8.58
N LEU A 184 -6.79 -9.26 8.67
CA LEU A 184 -6.07 -9.81 7.52
C LEU A 184 -6.71 -11.09 6.98
N ASP A 185 -7.24 -11.93 7.86
CA ASP A 185 -7.86 -13.20 7.50
C ASP A 185 -9.11 -13.02 6.64
N ALA A 186 -9.83 -11.91 6.81
CA ALA A 186 -11.04 -11.59 6.05
C ALA A 186 -10.77 -10.65 4.85
N LEU A 187 -9.56 -10.11 4.72
CA LEU A 187 -9.30 -9.02 3.78
C LEU A 187 -9.21 -9.46 2.32
N GLY A 188 -8.82 -10.70 2.06
CA GLY A 188 -8.62 -11.16 0.70
C GLY A 188 -7.52 -10.39 -0.04
N LYS A 189 -7.73 -10.13 -1.33
CA LYS A 189 -6.83 -9.33 -2.17
C LYS A 189 -7.23 -7.85 -2.08
N ILE A 190 -6.29 -6.99 -1.73
CA ILE A 190 -6.51 -5.54 -1.79
C ILE A 190 -6.54 -5.10 -3.26
N GLY A 191 -7.70 -4.69 -3.76
CA GLY A 191 -7.90 -4.20 -5.12
C GLY A 191 -7.27 -2.82 -5.33
N ASN A 192 -6.92 -2.49 -6.59
CA ASN A 192 -6.51 -1.14 -6.95
C ASN A 192 -7.67 -0.15 -6.71
N GLY A 193 -7.40 1.01 -6.12
CA GLY A 193 -8.42 2.00 -5.77
C GLY A 193 -9.33 1.60 -4.60
N SER A 194 -9.09 0.45 -3.93
CA SER A 194 -9.78 0.11 -2.69
C SER A 194 -9.07 0.68 -1.46
N PHE A 195 -9.77 0.82 -0.34
CA PHE A 195 -9.18 1.30 0.91
C PHE A 195 -9.62 0.49 2.12
N VAL A 196 -8.83 0.60 3.18
CA VAL A 196 -9.16 0.15 4.53
C VAL A 196 -9.16 1.36 5.47
N LYS A 197 -9.94 1.29 6.55
CA LYS A 197 -9.88 2.29 7.62
C LYS A 197 -9.00 1.76 8.74
N LEU A 198 -8.08 2.60 9.21
CA LEU A 198 -7.31 2.37 10.43
C LEU A 198 -7.61 3.49 11.43
N TYR A 199 -7.64 3.15 12.70
CA TYR A 199 -7.90 4.09 13.79
C TYR A 199 -6.66 4.16 14.68
N ILE A 200 -6.04 5.35 14.74
CA ILE A 200 -4.76 5.56 15.43
C ILE A 200 -4.96 6.60 16.54
N GLU A 201 -4.47 6.27 17.74
CA GLU A 201 -4.45 7.16 18.89
C GLU A 201 -3.26 8.14 18.85
#